data_fd45434959649f3d05930c71a23c9576
#
_entry.id   fd45434959649f3d05930c71a23c9576
#
_cell.length_a   1.000
_cell.length_b   1.000
_cell.length_c   1.000
_cell.angle_alpha   90.00
_cell.angle_beta   90.00
_cell.angle_gamma   90.00
#
_symmetry.space_group_name_H-M   'P 1'
#
loop_
_entity.id
_entity.type
_entity.pdbx_description
1 polymer ?
#
loop_
_entity_poly.entity_id
_entity_poly.type
_entity_poly.pdbx_seq_one_letter_code
_entity_poly.pdbx_strand_id
1 'polypeptide(L)'
;MASVKQVQVTFDCAKPERLARFWCEVLGYAVPSPPDGFATWDDYNRTLAPEKQDASFACGDPTGVGPRLYFQRVPEGKVVKNRVHLCVRAGLGLVGEERLAALQAERARLTALGAVCERVMLADGENESCIVM
;
A
#
# COMPACT_ATOMS: atom_id res chain seq x y z
N MET A 1 21.77 -21.69 -12.17
CA MET A 1 21.25 -20.89 -11.01
C MET A 1 19.82 -20.47 -11.30
N ALA A 2 18.97 -20.61 -10.31
CA ALA A 2 17.62 -20.09 -10.42
C ALA A 2 17.62 -18.56 -10.33
N SER A 3 16.90 -17.89 -11.21
CA SER A 3 16.70 -16.44 -11.12
C SER A 3 15.68 -16.09 -10.03
N VAL A 4 15.88 -14.98 -9.36
CA VAL A 4 14.90 -14.44 -8.40
C VAL A 4 13.64 -14.02 -9.18
N LYS A 5 12.49 -14.43 -8.69
CA LYS A 5 11.20 -14.06 -9.29
C LYS A 5 10.66 -12.78 -8.65
N GLN A 6 10.12 -11.92 -9.47
CA GLN A 6 9.37 -10.79 -8.99
C GLN A 6 7.94 -11.21 -8.65
N VAL A 7 7.37 -10.59 -7.64
CA VAL A 7 5.98 -10.80 -7.24
C VAL A 7 5.18 -9.53 -7.41
N GLN A 8 3.90 -9.70 -7.69
CA GLN A 8 2.89 -8.67 -7.55
C GLN A 8 2.04 -9.02 -6.34
N VAL A 9 1.73 -8.03 -5.52
CA VAL A 9 0.81 -8.20 -4.40
C VAL A 9 -0.56 -7.67 -4.81
N THR A 10 -1.59 -8.51 -4.70
CA THR A 10 -2.97 -8.12 -5.00
C THR A 10 -3.77 -8.03 -3.70
N PHE A 11 -4.45 -6.90 -3.52
CA PHE A 11 -5.34 -6.65 -2.38
C PHE A 11 -6.78 -6.69 -2.85
N ASP A 12 -7.59 -7.47 -2.17
CA ASP A 12 -9.05 -7.41 -2.28
C ASP A 12 -9.56 -6.31 -1.36
N CYS A 13 -10.40 -5.43 -1.88
CA CYS A 13 -10.85 -4.26 -1.14
C CYS A 13 -12.19 -3.72 -1.68
N ALA A 14 -12.75 -2.74 -0.98
CA ALA A 14 -13.98 -2.10 -1.40
C ALA A 14 -13.74 -0.93 -2.37
N LYS A 15 -12.62 -0.20 -2.20
CA LYS A 15 -12.31 1.02 -2.95
C LYS A 15 -10.85 1.00 -3.44
N PRO A 16 -10.60 0.38 -4.60
CA PRO A 16 -9.26 0.17 -5.12
C PRO A 16 -8.41 1.43 -5.26
N GLU A 17 -8.92 2.49 -5.87
CA GLU A 17 -8.16 3.71 -6.07
C GLU A 17 -7.77 4.37 -4.75
N ARG A 18 -8.70 4.45 -3.80
CA ARG A 18 -8.42 5.03 -2.49
C ARG A 18 -7.32 4.28 -1.75
N LEU A 19 -7.40 2.95 -1.77
CA LEU A 19 -6.41 2.11 -1.12
C LEU A 19 -5.05 2.17 -1.82
N ALA A 20 -5.04 2.19 -3.14
CA ALA A 20 -3.80 2.35 -3.92
C ALA A 20 -3.10 3.67 -3.63
N ARG A 21 -3.83 4.78 -3.58
CA ARG A 21 -3.26 6.09 -3.26
C ARG A 21 -2.71 6.16 -1.84
N PHE A 22 -3.38 5.50 -0.89
CA PHE A 22 -2.84 5.35 0.46
C PHE A 22 -1.49 4.62 0.45
N TRP A 23 -1.39 3.49 -0.24
CA TRP A 23 -0.13 2.75 -0.33
C TRP A 23 0.97 3.49 -1.10
N CYS A 24 0.62 4.33 -2.07
CA CYS A 24 1.59 5.25 -2.68
C CYS A 24 2.23 6.15 -1.61
N GLU A 25 1.43 6.73 -0.72
CA GLU A 25 1.93 7.57 0.36
C GLU A 25 2.77 6.79 1.39
N VAL A 26 2.37 5.56 1.69
CA VAL A 26 3.12 4.69 2.63
C VAL A 26 4.51 4.35 2.09
N LEU A 27 4.59 3.95 0.82
CA LEU A 27 5.79 3.35 0.23
C LEU A 27 6.61 4.29 -0.64
N GLY A 28 6.12 5.49 -0.93
CA GLY A 28 6.73 6.35 -1.95
C GLY A 28 6.52 5.81 -3.36
N TYR A 29 5.45 5.07 -3.59
CA TYR A 29 5.08 4.55 -4.90
C TYR A 29 4.33 5.59 -5.73
N ALA A 30 4.18 5.30 -7.00
CA ALA A 30 3.48 6.16 -7.94
C ALA A 30 2.35 5.41 -8.65
N VAL A 31 1.31 6.15 -9.00
CA VAL A 31 0.26 5.67 -9.89
C VAL A 31 0.82 5.66 -11.32
N PRO A 32 0.71 4.55 -12.07
CA PRO A 32 1.16 4.51 -13.44
C PRO A 32 0.35 5.47 -14.32
N SER A 33 0.94 5.86 -15.45
CA SER A 33 0.25 6.70 -16.43
C SER A 33 -1.00 5.99 -16.96
N PRO A 34 -2.07 6.76 -17.28
CA PRO A 34 -3.24 6.21 -17.94
C PRO A 34 -2.89 5.54 -19.27
N PRO A 35 -3.76 4.67 -19.82
CA PRO A 35 -3.56 4.11 -21.15
C PRO A 35 -3.43 5.19 -22.22
N ASP A 36 -2.76 4.87 -23.31
CA ASP A 36 -2.58 5.78 -24.44
C ASP A 36 -3.93 6.31 -24.94
N GLY A 37 -3.99 7.60 -25.20
CA GLY A 37 -5.20 8.28 -25.63
C GLY A 37 -6.06 8.87 -24.52
N PHE A 38 -5.68 8.67 -23.27
CA PHE A 38 -6.39 9.22 -22.10
C PHE A 38 -5.49 10.14 -21.30
N ALA A 39 -6.01 11.32 -20.94
CA ALA A 39 -5.27 12.28 -20.10
C ALA A 39 -5.27 11.85 -18.62
N THR A 40 -6.34 11.22 -18.15
CA THR A 40 -6.52 10.80 -16.76
C THR A 40 -7.08 9.39 -16.67
N TRP A 41 -6.89 8.76 -15.52
CA TRP A 41 -7.54 7.49 -15.20
C TRP A 41 -9.06 7.59 -15.14
N ASP A 42 -9.58 8.75 -14.71
CA ASP A 42 -11.03 8.98 -14.68
C ASP A 42 -11.62 9.01 -16.10
N ASP A 43 -10.92 9.60 -17.06
CA ASP A 43 -11.34 9.59 -18.46
C ASP A 43 -11.41 8.17 -19.02
N TYR A 44 -10.39 7.36 -18.74
CA TYR A 44 -10.39 5.95 -19.13
C TYR A 44 -11.50 5.17 -18.44
N ASN A 45 -11.66 5.35 -17.12
CA ASN A 45 -12.67 4.66 -16.33
C ASN A 45 -14.09 4.87 -16.86
N ARG A 46 -14.41 6.09 -17.30
CA ARG A 46 -15.72 6.42 -17.88
C ARG A 46 -16.03 5.65 -19.17
N THR A 47 -15.02 5.14 -19.87
CA THR A 47 -15.23 4.35 -21.09
C THR A 47 -15.57 2.90 -20.81
N LEU A 48 -15.34 2.44 -19.58
CA LEU A 48 -15.59 1.06 -19.18
C LEU A 48 -17.10 0.81 -18.96
N ALA A 49 -17.51 -0.44 -19.10
CA ALA A 49 -18.84 -0.88 -18.71
C ALA A 49 -19.07 -0.57 -17.20
N PRO A 50 -20.32 -0.23 -16.79
CA PRO A 50 -20.59 0.18 -15.41
C PRO A 50 -20.07 -0.76 -14.34
N GLU A 51 -20.15 -2.06 -14.56
CA GLU A 51 -19.64 -3.08 -13.62
C GLU A 51 -18.11 -3.15 -13.52
N LYS A 52 -17.41 -2.58 -14.49
CA LYS A 52 -15.94 -2.51 -14.52
C LYS A 52 -15.39 -1.16 -14.04
N GLN A 53 -16.24 -0.16 -13.90
CA GLN A 53 -15.83 1.13 -13.39
C GLN A 53 -15.42 1.00 -11.92
N ASP A 54 -14.28 1.61 -11.54
CA ASP A 54 -13.69 1.56 -10.20
C ASP A 54 -13.41 0.12 -9.69
N ALA A 55 -13.33 -0.85 -10.61
CA ALA A 55 -13.16 -2.25 -10.24
C ALA A 55 -11.72 -2.61 -9.86
N SER A 56 -10.75 -1.86 -10.33
CA SER A 56 -9.34 -2.10 -10.03
C SER A 56 -8.50 -0.84 -10.13
N PHE A 57 -7.35 -0.87 -9.48
CA PHE A 57 -6.34 0.17 -9.56
C PHE A 57 -4.97 -0.42 -9.24
N ALA A 58 -3.89 0.28 -9.57
CA ALA A 58 -2.55 -0.19 -9.31
C ALA A 58 -1.63 0.94 -8.88
N CYS A 59 -0.58 0.60 -8.17
CA CYS A 59 0.57 1.46 -7.94
C CYS A 59 1.87 0.67 -8.03
N GLY A 60 2.96 1.35 -8.26
CA GLY A 60 4.25 0.71 -8.45
C GLY A 60 5.40 1.54 -7.93
N ASP A 61 6.50 0.86 -7.72
CA ASP A 61 7.76 1.47 -7.36
C ASP A 61 8.34 2.19 -8.60
N PRO A 62 8.52 3.52 -8.55
CA PRO A 62 9.09 4.26 -9.69
C PRO A 62 10.54 3.83 -9.99
N THR A 63 11.25 3.20 -9.04
CA THR A 63 12.59 2.66 -9.27
C THR A 63 12.59 1.26 -9.91
N GLY A 64 11.44 0.59 -9.93
CA GLY A 64 11.29 -0.73 -10.51
C GLY A 64 11.82 -1.89 -9.65
N VAL A 65 12.26 -1.62 -8.43
CA VAL A 65 12.85 -2.64 -7.52
C VAL A 65 11.79 -3.37 -6.71
N GLY A 66 10.85 -2.63 -6.13
CA GLY A 66 9.81 -3.20 -5.29
C GLY A 66 8.69 -3.88 -6.08
N PRO A 67 7.85 -4.69 -5.41
CA PRO A 67 6.71 -5.34 -6.05
C PRO A 67 5.65 -4.33 -6.48
N ARG A 68 5.01 -4.59 -7.63
CA ARG A 68 3.80 -3.87 -8.02
C ARG A 68 2.66 -4.24 -7.09
N LEU A 69 1.86 -3.27 -6.71
CA LEU A 69 0.63 -3.48 -5.95
C LEU A 69 -0.58 -3.31 -6.86
N TYR A 70 -1.48 -4.26 -6.79
CA TYR A 70 -2.74 -4.27 -7.53
C TYR A 70 -3.91 -4.36 -6.55
N PHE A 71 -4.94 -3.61 -6.79
CA PHE A 71 -6.10 -3.53 -5.91
C PHE A 71 -7.35 -3.86 -6.72
N GLN A 72 -8.14 -4.81 -6.26
CA GLN A 72 -9.36 -5.21 -6.92
C GLN A 72 -10.55 -5.13 -5.97
N ARG A 73 -11.66 -4.63 -6.51
CA ARG A 73 -12.91 -4.55 -5.77
C ARG A 73 -13.53 -5.94 -5.66
N VAL A 74 -13.89 -6.29 -4.43
CA VAL A 74 -14.63 -7.50 -4.13
C VAL A 74 -15.87 -7.14 -3.32
N PRO A 75 -16.99 -7.90 -3.45
CA PRO A 75 -18.21 -7.61 -2.72
C PRO A 75 -18.12 -7.99 -1.24
N GLU A 76 -17.21 -8.90 -0.89
CA GLU A 76 -17.05 -9.37 0.49
C GLU A 76 -16.35 -8.32 1.35
N GLY A 77 -16.95 -7.99 2.48
CA GLY A 77 -16.31 -7.18 3.52
C GLY A 77 -15.27 -7.98 4.30
N LYS A 78 -14.41 -7.23 5.00
CA LYS A 78 -13.43 -7.85 5.90
C LYS A 78 -14.13 -8.35 7.16
N VAL A 79 -14.04 -9.65 7.43
CA VAL A 79 -14.67 -10.30 8.58
C VAL A 79 -13.63 -10.83 9.57
N VAL A 80 -12.50 -11.31 9.07
CA VAL A 80 -11.45 -11.92 9.90
C VAL A 80 -10.12 -11.17 9.74
N LYS A 81 -9.21 -11.39 10.68
CA LYS A 81 -7.87 -10.83 10.63
C LYS A 81 -7.11 -11.31 9.39
N ASN A 82 -6.35 -10.41 8.76
CA ASN A 82 -5.45 -10.77 7.66
C ASN A 82 -4.41 -11.82 8.13
N ARG A 83 -4.14 -12.78 7.27
CA ARG A 83 -3.12 -13.80 7.50
C ARG A 83 -1.75 -13.38 6.96
N VAL A 84 -1.72 -12.43 6.06
CA VAL A 84 -0.50 -11.85 5.49
C VAL A 84 -0.43 -10.38 5.91
N HIS A 85 0.71 -9.96 6.42
CA HIS A 85 0.99 -8.58 6.80
C HIS A 85 2.14 -8.05 5.94
N LEU A 86 2.05 -6.81 5.52
CA LEU A 86 3.17 -6.08 4.94
C LEU A 86 3.78 -5.22 6.04
N CYS A 87 5.03 -5.51 6.38
CA CYS A 87 5.77 -4.75 7.39
C CYS A 87 6.58 -3.66 6.66
N VAL A 88 6.30 -2.40 6.97
CA VAL A 88 7.00 -1.25 6.41
C VAL A 88 8.04 -0.75 7.41
N ARG A 89 9.29 -0.67 6.98
CA ARG A 89 10.41 -0.29 7.83
C ARG A 89 10.68 1.20 7.74
N ALA A 90 10.18 1.96 8.69
CA ALA A 90 10.33 3.41 8.75
C ALA A 90 11.62 3.87 9.48
N GLY A 91 12.20 3.04 10.33
CA GLY A 91 13.39 3.37 11.13
C GLY A 91 14.65 2.68 10.66
N LEU A 92 14.74 2.30 9.39
CA LEU A 92 15.88 1.57 8.84
C LEU A 92 17.18 2.38 8.99
N GLY A 93 18.22 1.75 9.55
CA GLY A 93 19.52 2.39 9.80
C GLY A 93 19.58 3.26 11.04
N LEU A 94 18.48 3.47 11.74
CA LEU A 94 18.43 4.22 13.00
C LEU A 94 18.41 3.27 14.21
N VAL A 95 18.86 3.77 15.35
CA VAL A 95 18.88 3.02 16.61
C VAL A 95 18.40 3.91 17.76
N GLY A 96 17.97 3.27 18.86
CA GLY A 96 17.61 3.96 20.10
C GLY A 96 16.50 4.98 19.94
N GLU A 97 16.67 6.14 20.57
CA GLU A 97 15.66 7.20 20.57
C GLU A 97 15.38 7.79 19.19
N GLU A 98 16.38 7.88 18.32
CA GLU A 98 16.18 8.34 16.94
C GLU A 98 15.29 7.40 16.14
N ARG A 99 15.47 6.10 16.32
CA ARG A 99 14.60 5.09 15.70
C ARG A 99 13.18 5.19 16.22
N LEU A 100 13.01 5.30 17.53
CA LEU A 100 11.70 5.45 18.15
C LEU A 100 10.98 6.71 17.66
N ALA A 101 11.69 7.83 17.59
CA ALA A 101 11.13 9.09 17.08
C ALA A 101 10.69 8.97 15.63
N ALA A 102 11.48 8.32 14.77
CA ALA A 102 11.12 8.07 13.37
C ALA A 102 9.87 7.21 13.23
N LEU A 103 9.76 6.14 14.03
CA LEU A 103 8.60 5.26 14.03
C LEU A 103 7.33 5.98 14.51
N GLN A 104 7.45 6.81 15.55
CA GLN A 104 6.33 7.61 16.06
C GLN A 104 5.85 8.65 15.04
N ALA A 105 6.78 9.33 14.38
CA ALA A 105 6.48 10.32 13.34
C ALA A 105 5.77 9.66 12.15
N GLU A 106 6.25 8.51 11.71
CA GLU A 106 5.62 7.76 10.62
C GLU A 106 4.24 7.24 11.01
N ARG A 107 4.08 6.73 12.21
CA ARG A 107 2.77 6.33 12.73
C ARG A 107 1.78 7.49 12.71
N ALA A 108 2.19 8.68 13.16
CA ALA A 108 1.32 9.86 13.14
C ALA A 108 0.94 10.26 11.72
N ARG A 109 1.91 10.24 10.79
CA ARG A 109 1.68 10.53 9.37
C ARG A 109 0.66 9.57 8.75
N LEU A 110 0.86 8.28 8.95
CA LEU A 110 -0.02 7.25 8.37
C LEU A 110 -1.42 7.25 9.00
N THR A 111 -1.51 7.53 10.30
CA THR A 111 -2.80 7.68 10.97
C THR A 111 -3.59 8.86 10.40
N ALA A 112 -2.92 9.97 10.10
CA ALA A 112 -3.56 11.11 9.43
C ALA A 112 -4.06 10.78 8.01
N LEU A 113 -3.45 9.81 7.35
CA LEU A 113 -3.87 9.30 6.04
C LEU A 113 -4.98 8.23 6.10
N GLY A 114 -5.41 7.84 7.30
CA GLY A 114 -6.49 6.89 7.51
C GLY A 114 -6.09 5.51 8.00
N ALA A 115 -4.79 5.29 8.31
CA ALA A 115 -4.35 4.04 8.92
C ALA A 115 -4.86 3.91 10.36
N VAL A 116 -5.13 2.69 10.77
CA VAL A 116 -5.48 2.37 12.15
C VAL A 116 -4.30 1.67 12.82
N CYS A 117 -3.86 2.21 13.95
CA CYS A 117 -2.83 1.58 14.76
C CYS A 117 -3.46 0.55 15.68
N GLU A 118 -3.25 -0.74 15.42
CA GLU A 118 -3.79 -1.80 16.27
C GLU A 118 -3.02 -1.94 17.60
N ARG A 119 -1.70 -1.87 17.54
CA ARG A 119 -0.87 -1.89 18.76
C ARG A 119 0.54 -1.38 18.46
N VAL A 120 1.18 -0.90 19.52
CA VAL A 120 2.61 -0.56 19.52
C VAL A 120 3.36 -1.69 20.22
N MET A 121 4.33 -2.28 19.55
CA MET A 121 5.23 -3.26 20.13
C MET A 121 6.59 -2.62 20.36
N LEU A 122 7.01 -2.55 21.61
CA LEU A 122 8.36 -2.18 22.00
C LEU A 122 9.10 -3.48 22.29
N ALA A 123 9.71 -4.06 21.27
CA ALA A 123 10.56 -5.23 21.44
C ALA A 123 12.03 -4.85 21.32
N ASP A 124 12.86 -5.51 22.07
CA ASP A 124 14.31 -5.31 22.06
C ASP A 124 14.87 -5.49 20.64
N GLY A 125 15.24 -4.39 20.03
CA GLY A 125 16.06 -4.36 18.84
C GLY A 125 15.40 -4.41 17.47
N GLU A 126 14.13 -4.81 17.33
CA GLU A 126 13.45 -4.94 16.02
C GLU A 126 12.02 -4.39 16.04
N ASN A 127 11.91 -3.06 16.17
CA ASN A 127 10.59 -2.43 16.10
C ASN A 127 10.20 -2.21 14.65
N GLU A 128 9.30 -3.03 14.16
CA GLU A 128 8.62 -2.84 12.89
C GLU A 128 7.20 -2.34 13.15
N SER A 129 6.81 -1.29 12.45
CA SER A 129 5.41 -0.86 12.44
C SER A 129 4.64 -1.75 11.47
N CYS A 130 3.77 -2.60 11.96
CA CYS A 130 2.79 -3.26 11.11
C CYS A 130 1.59 -2.34 10.92
N ILE A 131 1.29 -2.02 9.66
CA ILE A 131 0.14 -1.22 9.28
C ILE A 131 -0.95 -2.20 8.83
N VAL A 132 -2.07 -2.16 9.50
CA VAL A 132 -3.26 -2.93 9.12
C VAL A 132 -4.34 -1.95 8.70
N MET A 133 -4.90 -2.19 7.52
CA MET A 133 -6.06 -1.48 7.00
C MET A 133 -7.23 -2.44 6.83
#